data_7ddfc4bf502ad9a0ae249c058784cdbc
#
_entry.id   7ddfc4bf502ad9a0ae249c058784cdbc
#
_cell.length_a   1.000
_cell.length_b   1.000
_cell.length_c   1.000
_cell.angle_alpha   90.00
_cell.angle_beta   90.00
_cell.angle_gamma   90.00
#
_symmetry.space_group_name_H-M   'P 1'
#
loop_
_entity.id
_entity.type
_entity.pdbx_description
1 polymer ?
#
loop_
_entity_poly.entity_id
_entity_poly.type
_entity_poly.pdbx_seq_one_letter_code
_entity_poly.pdbx_strand_id
1 'polypeptide(L)'
;MKRPTITVNGKTYELPKPKCGVWRKLMEADKNTREVFSEDFIENRCAFLAEAFGGGLTADFLLDNMYLEDAMQAYREVTKFMIDELTPKLEEAEKNGNAGDTTIQ
;
A
#
# COMPACT_ATOMS: atom_id res chain seq x y z
N MET A 1 9.07 -9.30 11.15
CA MET A 1 8.09 -8.21 11.32
C MET A 1 6.69 -8.71 11.00
N LYS A 2 5.75 -8.33 11.83
CA LYS A 2 4.38 -8.75 11.66
C LYS A 2 3.71 -7.99 10.52
N ARG A 3 3.03 -8.71 9.63
CA ARG A 3 2.36 -8.08 8.51
C ARG A 3 1.05 -7.41 8.92
N PRO A 4 0.73 -6.26 8.33
CA PRO A 4 -0.55 -5.59 8.60
C PRO A 4 -1.74 -6.47 8.23
N THR A 5 -2.83 -6.29 8.95
CA THR A 5 -4.08 -6.97 8.65
C THR A 5 -5.21 -5.95 8.61
N ILE A 6 -6.28 -6.29 7.91
CA ILE A 6 -7.53 -5.53 7.98
C ILE A 6 -8.67 -6.51 8.22
N THR A 7 -9.70 -6.04 8.91
CA THR A 7 -10.89 -6.83 9.13
C THR A 7 -12.08 -6.06 8.54
N VAL A 8 -12.78 -6.69 7.61
CA VAL A 8 -13.94 -6.08 6.96
C VAL A 8 -15.07 -7.09 7.01
N ASN A 9 -16.19 -6.68 7.58
CA ASN A 9 -17.37 -7.53 7.73
C ASN A 9 -17.05 -8.86 8.40
N GLY A 10 -16.21 -8.81 9.43
CA GLY A 10 -15.86 -9.98 10.22
C GLY A 10 -14.80 -10.89 9.60
N LYS A 11 -14.35 -10.59 8.39
CA LYS A 11 -13.31 -11.37 7.74
C LYS A 11 -11.98 -10.63 7.81
N THR A 12 -10.94 -11.31 8.27
CA THR A 12 -9.61 -10.72 8.39
C THR A 12 -8.74 -11.09 7.20
N TYR A 13 -8.07 -10.08 6.66
CA TYR A 13 -7.16 -10.24 5.52
C TYR A 13 -5.75 -9.87 5.99
N GLU A 14 -4.77 -10.70 5.66
CA GLU A 14 -3.37 -10.40 5.95
C GLU A 14 -2.69 -9.91 4.68
N LEU A 15 -1.83 -8.91 4.81
CA LEU A 15 -1.11 -8.36 3.66
C LEU A 15 -0.16 -9.41 3.09
N PRO A 16 -0.34 -9.81 1.83
CA PRO A 16 0.61 -10.72 1.20
C PRO A 16 1.88 -9.99 0.80
N LYS A 17 2.85 -10.70 0.29
CA LYS A 17 4.07 -10.09 -0.21
C LYS A 17 3.71 -9.13 -1.35
N PRO A 18 4.06 -7.83 -1.24
CA PRO A 18 3.64 -6.85 -2.24
C PRO A 18 4.23 -7.10 -3.62
N LYS A 19 3.40 -6.94 -4.63
CA LYS A 19 3.83 -7.03 -6.03
C LYS A 19 4.08 -5.63 -6.56
N CYS A 20 4.71 -5.55 -7.73
CA CYS A 20 5.03 -4.26 -8.35
C CYS A 20 3.79 -3.38 -8.55
N GLY A 21 2.66 -3.97 -8.89
CA GLY A 21 1.42 -3.22 -9.07
C GLY A 21 0.96 -2.50 -7.81
N VAL A 22 1.22 -3.11 -6.65
CA VAL A 22 0.90 -2.50 -5.36
C VAL A 22 1.71 -1.23 -5.16
N TRP A 23 3.01 -1.27 -5.50
CA TRP A 23 3.85 -0.10 -5.39
C TRP A 23 3.34 1.03 -6.29
N ARG A 24 2.95 0.70 -7.52
CA ARG A 24 2.41 1.70 -8.44
C ARG A 24 1.13 2.33 -7.90
N LYS A 25 0.25 1.53 -7.30
CA LYS A 25 -0.97 2.04 -6.69
C LYS A 25 -0.68 2.95 -5.51
N LEU A 26 0.35 2.63 -4.73
CA LEU A 26 0.78 3.49 -3.64
C LEU A 26 1.22 4.85 -4.16
N MET A 27 2.01 4.87 -5.23
CA MET A 27 2.47 6.11 -5.81
C MET A 27 1.30 6.96 -6.34
N GLU A 28 0.32 6.32 -6.95
CA GLU A 28 -0.88 7.01 -7.42
C GLU A 28 -1.66 7.62 -6.26
N ALA A 29 -1.84 6.87 -5.19
CA ALA A 29 -2.56 7.37 -4.02
C ALA A 29 -1.81 8.53 -3.36
N ASP A 30 -0.50 8.43 -3.31
CA ASP A 30 0.33 9.47 -2.68
C ASP A 30 0.30 10.78 -3.45
N LYS A 31 0.16 10.73 -4.77
CA LYS A 31 0.07 11.94 -5.58
C LYS A 31 -1.13 12.80 -5.24
N ASN A 32 -2.18 12.20 -4.72
CA ASN A 32 -3.43 12.89 -4.41
C ASN A 32 -3.53 13.32 -2.96
N THR A 33 -2.42 13.29 -2.24
CA THR A 33 -2.40 13.62 -0.82
C THR A 33 -2.83 15.05 -0.53
N ARG A 34 -2.64 15.94 -1.49
CA ARG A 34 -2.95 17.35 -1.31
C ARG A 34 -4.45 17.62 -1.22
N GLU A 35 -5.25 16.75 -1.78
CA GLU A 35 -6.70 16.93 -1.80
C GLU A 35 -7.36 15.99 -0.82
N VAL A 36 -7.04 16.21 0.45
CA VAL A 36 -7.41 15.31 1.54
C VAL A 36 -8.92 15.04 1.63
N PHE A 37 -9.74 16.01 1.24
CA PHE A 37 -11.18 15.86 1.34
C PHE A 37 -11.88 15.64 0.01
N SER A 38 -11.11 15.35 -1.04
CA SER A 38 -11.71 15.05 -2.34
C SER A 38 -12.18 13.61 -2.37
N GLU A 39 -13.10 13.32 -3.30
CA GLU A 39 -13.56 11.95 -3.52
C GLU A 39 -12.40 11.05 -3.91
N ASP A 40 -11.50 11.56 -4.76
CA ASP A 40 -10.36 10.80 -5.23
C ASP A 40 -9.42 10.36 -4.12
N PHE A 41 -9.33 11.17 -3.07
CA PHE A 41 -8.46 10.86 -1.94
C PHE A 41 -8.78 9.49 -1.34
N ILE A 42 -10.05 9.28 -0.96
CA ILE A 42 -10.41 8.02 -0.32
C ILE A 42 -10.55 6.89 -1.32
N GLU A 43 -11.02 7.19 -2.54
CA GLU A 43 -11.11 6.18 -3.58
C GLU A 43 -9.76 5.59 -3.91
N ASN A 44 -8.74 6.44 -4.04
CA ASN A 44 -7.38 5.99 -4.34
C ASN A 44 -6.81 5.13 -3.21
N ARG A 45 -7.11 5.48 -1.97
CA ARG A 45 -6.64 4.68 -0.85
C ARG A 45 -7.32 3.33 -0.78
N CYS A 46 -8.63 3.28 -1.04
CA CYS A 46 -9.34 2.01 -1.08
C CYS A 46 -8.86 1.15 -2.25
N ALA A 47 -8.60 1.75 -3.40
CA ALA A 47 -8.06 1.02 -4.54
C ALA A 47 -6.68 0.43 -4.21
N PHE A 48 -5.83 1.21 -3.53
CA PHE A 48 -4.54 0.72 -3.09
C PHE A 48 -4.69 -0.44 -2.11
N LEU A 49 -5.56 -0.31 -1.12
CA LEU A 49 -5.76 -1.37 -0.14
C LEU A 49 -6.29 -2.64 -0.78
N ALA A 50 -7.25 -2.51 -1.70
CA ALA A 50 -7.79 -3.67 -2.41
C ALA A 50 -6.70 -4.39 -3.20
N GLU A 51 -5.87 -3.63 -3.90
CA GLU A 51 -4.77 -4.21 -4.65
C GLU A 51 -3.75 -4.88 -3.72
N ALA A 52 -3.43 -4.22 -2.62
CA ALA A 52 -2.41 -4.70 -1.69
C ALA A 52 -2.82 -5.99 -1.00
N PHE A 53 -4.04 -6.05 -0.48
CA PHE A 53 -4.50 -7.22 0.25
C PHE A 53 -5.02 -8.33 -0.65
N GLY A 54 -5.56 -8.00 -1.82
CA GLY A 54 -6.08 -9.01 -2.74
C GLY A 54 -7.29 -9.72 -2.17
N GLY A 55 -7.35 -11.06 -2.36
CA GLY A 55 -8.41 -11.86 -1.75
C GLY A 55 -9.81 -11.56 -2.26
N GLY A 56 -9.93 -11.04 -3.47
CA GLY A 56 -11.23 -10.69 -4.02
C GLY A 56 -11.74 -9.32 -3.63
N LEU A 57 -10.94 -8.56 -2.90
CA LEU A 57 -11.32 -7.19 -2.52
C LEU A 57 -11.32 -6.26 -3.71
N THR A 58 -12.28 -5.33 -3.72
CA THR A 58 -12.33 -4.26 -4.71
C THR A 58 -12.42 -2.94 -4.00
N ALA A 59 -12.08 -1.86 -4.70
CA ALA A 59 -12.22 -0.52 -4.11
C ALA A 59 -13.65 -0.25 -3.70
N ASP A 60 -14.61 -0.61 -4.54
CA ASP A 60 -16.02 -0.39 -4.25
C ASP A 60 -16.48 -1.14 -2.99
N PHE A 61 -16.02 -2.37 -2.83
CA PHE A 61 -16.36 -3.15 -1.65
C PHE A 61 -15.85 -2.47 -0.38
N LEU A 62 -14.61 -1.98 -0.43
CA LEU A 62 -14.02 -1.29 0.73
C LEU A 62 -14.71 0.05 0.99
N LEU A 63 -15.05 0.78 -0.08
CA LEU A 63 -15.78 2.04 0.09
C LEU A 63 -17.13 1.83 0.77
N ASP A 64 -17.79 0.72 0.47
CA ASP A 64 -19.11 0.44 1.02
C ASP A 64 -19.07 -0.19 2.41
N ASN A 65 -18.01 -0.88 2.76
CA ASN A 65 -18.00 -1.74 3.95
C ASN A 65 -16.96 -1.40 5.00
N MET A 66 -15.93 -0.65 4.66
CA MET A 66 -14.85 -0.32 5.59
C MET A 66 -15.07 1.08 6.16
N TYR A 67 -14.91 1.23 7.47
CA TYR A 67 -15.02 2.55 8.09
C TYR A 67 -13.86 3.43 7.67
N LEU A 68 -14.14 4.72 7.53
CA LEU A 68 -13.13 5.68 7.08
C LEU A 68 -11.88 5.66 7.96
N GLU A 69 -12.05 5.67 9.27
CA GLU A 69 -10.88 5.66 10.17
C GLU A 69 -10.07 4.39 10.03
N ASP A 70 -10.73 3.26 9.79
CA ASP A 70 -10.03 1.99 9.59
C ASP A 70 -9.25 1.99 8.27
N ALA A 71 -9.83 2.57 7.23
CA ALA A 71 -9.16 2.68 5.94
C ALA A 71 -7.92 3.57 6.04
N MET A 72 -8.04 4.68 6.74
CA MET A 72 -6.91 5.60 6.92
C MET A 72 -5.81 4.96 7.75
N GLN A 73 -6.19 4.23 8.80
CA GLN A 73 -5.23 3.53 9.64
C GLN A 73 -4.52 2.43 8.84
N ALA A 74 -5.28 1.64 8.08
CA ALA A 74 -4.72 0.57 7.27
C ALA A 74 -3.76 1.13 6.22
N TYR A 75 -4.13 2.23 5.58
CA TYR A 75 -3.27 2.87 4.59
C TYR A 75 -1.91 3.24 5.22
N ARG A 76 -1.94 3.85 6.40
CA ARG A 76 -0.71 4.22 7.10
C ARG A 76 0.14 3.00 7.43
N GLU A 77 -0.50 1.96 7.97
CA GLU A 77 0.22 0.75 8.38
C GLU A 77 0.84 0.02 7.21
N VAL A 78 0.10 -0.10 6.10
CA VAL A 78 0.61 -0.77 4.92
C VAL A 78 1.74 0.04 4.29
N THR A 79 1.57 1.35 4.20
CA THR A 79 2.60 2.23 3.65
C THR A 79 3.88 2.13 4.46
N LYS A 80 3.76 2.20 5.78
CA LYS A 80 4.91 2.09 6.67
C LYS A 80 5.60 0.73 6.51
N PHE A 81 4.81 -0.34 6.47
CA PHE A 81 5.36 -1.67 6.30
C PHE A 81 6.13 -1.80 4.99
N MET A 82 5.55 -1.30 3.90
CA MET A 82 6.21 -1.37 2.59
C MET A 82 7.52 -0.60 2.60
N ILE A 83 7.53 0.60 3.18
CA ILE A 83 8.74 1.40 3.24
C ILE A 83 9.79 0.71 4.11
N ASP A 84 9.40 0.23 5.28
CA ASP A 84 10.33 -0.39 6.22
C ASP A 84 10.91 -1.70 5.68
N GLU A 85 10.11 -2.47 4.93
CA GLU A 85 10.56 -3.74 4.38
C GLU A 85 11.38 -3.59 3.12
N LEU A 86 10.99 -2.63 2.26
CA LEU A 86 11.61 -2.51 0.94
C LEU A 86 12.83 -1.61 0.92
N THR A 87 12.83 -0.55 1.72
CA THR A 87 13.95 0.39 1.70
C THR A 87 15.29 -0.25 2.03
N PRO A 88 15.41 -1.07 3.09
CA PRO A 88 16.69 -1.72 3.37
C PRO A 88 17.16 -2.61 2.23
N LYS A 89 16.23 -3.29 1.58
CA LYS A 89 16.58 -4.18 0.46
C LYS A 89 17.06 -3.39 -0.74
N LEU A 90 16.47 -2.23 -1.01
CA LEU A 90 16.89 -1.36 -2.08
C LEU A 90 18.27 -0.78 -1.80
N GLU A 91 18.52 -0.34 -0.57
CA GLU A 91 19.81 0.18 -0.18
C GLU A 91 20.91 -0.88 -0.30
N GLU A 92 20.59 -2.10 0.11
CA GLU A 92 21.53 -3.21 -0.01
C GLU A 92 21.84 -3.52 -1.46
N ALA A 93 20.84 -3.49 -2.33
CA ALA A 93 21.02 -3.71 -3.75
C ALA A 93 21.92 -2.63 -4.36
N GLU A 94 21.74 -1.38 -3.96
CA GLU A 94 22.58 -0.29 -4.42
C GLU A 94 24.05 -0.49 -4.02
N LYS A 95 24.28 -0.91 -2.79
CA LYS A 95 25.64 -1.15 -2.30
C LYS A 95 26.33 -2.26 -3.07
N ASN A 96 25.58 -3.31 -3.38
CA ASN A 96 26.15 -4.48 -4.02
C ASN A 96 26.21 -4.33 -5.52
N GLY A 97 25.33 -3.58 -6.03
CA GLY A 97 25.24 -3.38 -7.46
C GLY A 97 26.17 -2.35 -7.97
N ASN A 98 26.78 -1.77 -7.22
CA ASN A 98 27.52 -0.74 -7.50
C ASN A 98 28.04 -0.54 -8.58
N ALA A 99 27.69 -0.91 -8.38
CA ALA A 99 27.78 -0.70 -9.07
C ALA A 99 27.07 -0.13 -9.82
N GLY A 100 27.06 -0.02 -9.76
CA GLY A 100 26.43 0.56 -10.41
C GLY A 100 25.89 1.00 -10.91
N ASP A 101 26.00 0.87 -10.86
CA ASP A 101 25.44 1.30 -11.40
C ASP A 101 24.71 1.62 -11.65
N THR A 102 24.70 1.71 -11.42
CA THR A 102 23.93 1.99 -11.55
C THR A 102 23.16 2.21 -11.94
N THR A 103 23.15 2.14 -12.03
CA THR A 103 22.40 2.37 -12.38
C THR A 103 21.45 2.45 -12.58
N ILE A 104 21.13 2.37 -12.51
CA ILE A 104 20.12 2.54 -12.72
C ILE A 104 19.69 3.47 -12.84
N GLN A 105 20.02 3.68 -12.90
CA GLN A 105 19.80 4.37 -12.92
C GLN A 105 19.34 4.69 -13.46
#